data_eff20e94fede0b60fbe7dfcf36458845
#
_entry.id   eff20e94fede0b60fbe7dfcf36458845
#
_cell.length_a   1.000
_cell.length_b   1.000
_cell.length_c   1.000
_cell.angle_alpha   90.00
_cell.angle_beta   90.00
_cell.angle_gamma   90.00
#
_symmetry.space_group_name_H-M   'P 1'
#
loop_
_entity.id
_entity.type
_entity.pdbx_description
1 polymer ?
#
loop_
_entity_poly.entity_id
_entity_poly.type
_entity_poly.pdbx_seq_one_letter_code
_entity_poly.pdbx_strand_id
1 'polypeptide(L)'
;MEKAEKIDRLDRQILGIISKNARMPFKDVAEICGVSRAAIHQRVQRMMEMNVILGSGYHINPKILGYETCTYIGVKLERSAMYESVVPEFEKITEIVEINFTTGPYTMMIKLYARNNEHLMELLNGKIQQVEGVTETETLISLRESLKREIPFSL
;
A
#
# COMPACT_ATOMS: atom_id res chain seq x y z
N MET A 1 -14.75 12.56 -26.34
CA MET A 1 -14.23 12.96 -25.01
C MET A 1 -15.19 12.40 -23.97
N GLU A 2 -14.86 11.27 -23.37
CA GLU A 2 -15.58 10.76 -22.20
C GLU A 2 -15.47 11.80 -21.08
N LYS A 3 -16.64 12.22 -20.55
CA LYS A 3 -16.69 13.00 -19.34
C LYS A 3 -16.08 12.14 -18.24
N ALA A 4 -14.88 12.48 -17.77
CA ALA A 4 -14.33 11.87 -16.56
C ALA A 4 -15.40 11.98 -15.47
N GLU A 5 -15.95 10.84 -15.06
CA GLU A 5 -16.97 10.78 -14.00
C GLU A 5 -16.36 11.34 -12.72
N LYS A 6 -16.84 12.49 -12.31
CA LYS A 6 -16.29 13.24 -11.19
C LYS A 6 -16.81 12.65 -9.88
N ILE A 7 -15.92 12.42 -8.91
CA ILE A 7 -16.27 12.08 -7.53
C ILE A 7 -16.99 13.27 -6.90
N ASP A 8 -18.24 13.07 -6.51
CA ASP A 8 -19.08 14.12 -5.92
C ASP A 8 -18.98 14.16 -4.37
N ARG A 9 -19.71 15.07 -3.76
CA ARG A 9 -19.72 15.25 -2.30
C ARG A 9 -20.22 14.01 -1.56
N LEU A 10 -21.25 13.34 -2.12
CA LEU A 10 -21.81 12.13 -1.52
C LEU A 10 -20.83 10.96 -1.61
N ASP A 11 -20.13 10.81 -2.72
CA ASP A 11 -19.07 9.80 -2.87
C ASP A 11 -17.98 9.99 -1.81
N ARG A 12 -17.53 11.22 -1.59
CA ARG A 12 -16.54 11.55 -0.55
C ARG A 12 -17.04 11.24 0.86
N GLN A 13 -18.31 11.51 1.13
CA GLN A 13 -18.94 11.16 2.41
C GLN A 13 -18.97 9.64 2.61
N ILE A 14 -19.37 8.89 1.60
CA ILE A 14 -19.36 7.42 1.62
C ILE A 14 -17.93 6.91 1.87
N LEU A 15 -16.93 7.40 1.12
CA LEU A 15 -15.52 7.04 1.31
C LEU A 15 -15.05 7.30 2.74
N GLY A 16 -15.42 8.45 3.31
CA GLY A 16 -15.07 8.81 4.69
C GLY A 16 -15.64 7.86 5.75
N ILE A 17 -16.75 7.19 5.45
CA ILE A 17 -17.38 6.19 6.34
C ILE A 17 -16.73 4.82 6.13
N ILE A 18 -16.72 4.32 4.89
CA ILE A 18 -16.28 2.95 4.61
C ILE A 18 -14.77 2.75 4.77
N SER A 19 -13.97 3.79 4.60
CA SER A 19 -12.52 3.73 4.86
C SER A 19 -12.18 3.49 6.34
N LYS A 20 -13.06 3.94 7.25
CA LYS A 20 -12.89 3.72 8.69
C LYS A 20 -13.42 2.36 9.13
N ASN A 21 -14.47 1.87 8.48
CA ASN A 21 -15.10 0.59 8.76
C ASN A 21 -15.68 -0.02 7.48
N ALA A 22 -14.85 -0.76 6.76
CA ALA A 22 -15.26 -1.46 5.53
C ALA A 22 -16.33 -2.55 5.76
N ARG A 23 -16.59 -2.94 7.02
CA ARG A 23 -17.61 -3.92 7.37
C ARG A 23 -18.96 -3.29 7.74
N MET A 24 -19.07 -1.96 7.73
CA MET A 24 -20.33 -1.29 8.00
C MET A 24 -21.36 -1.70 6.94
N PRO A 25 -22.55 -2.20 7.36
CA PRO A 25 -23.60 -2.56 6.39
C PRO A 25 -24.01 -1.35 5.55
N PHE A 26 -24.24 -1.54 4.27
CA PHE A 26 -24.68 -0.46 3.37
C PHE A 26 -26.01 0.17 3.78
N LYS A 27 -26.86 -0.55 4.55
CA LYS A 27 -28.05 0.02 5.18
C LYS A 27 -27.70 1.16 6.12
N ASP A 28 -26.68 0.94 6.97
CA ASP A 28 -26.26 1.92 7.98
C ASP A 28 -25.54 3.11 7.32
N VAL A 29 -24.73 2.85 6.30
CA VAL A 29 -24.13 3.91 5.48
C VAL A 29 -25.20 4.77 4.80
N ALA A 30 -26.25 4.14 4.27
CA ALA A 30 -27.37 4.81 3.61
C ALA A 30 -28.15 5.71 4.59
N GLU A 31 -28.38 5.24 5.80
CA GLU A 31 -29.03 6.02 6.86
C GLU A 31 -28.21 7.26 7.23
N ILE A 32 -26.90 7.11 7.42
CA ILE A 32 -25.98 8.23 7.71
C ILE A 32 -25.95 9.26 6.56
N CYS A 33 -25.99 8.78 5.31
CA CYS A 33 -25.91 9.61 4.12
C CYS A 33 -27.28 10.19 3.69
N GLY A 34 -28.39 9.73 4.25
CA GLY A 34 -29.75 10.17 3.89
C GLY A 34 -30.18 9.73 2.48
N VAL A 35 -29.72 8.56 2.03
CA VAL A 35 -30.04 8.00 0.70
C VAL A 35 -30.48 6.54 0.81
N SER A 36 -30.92 5.93 -0.32
CA SER A 36 -31.30 4.52 -0.31
C SER A 36 -30.07 3.60 -0.27
N ARG A 37 -30.25 2.37 0.26
CA ARG A 37 -29.22 1.32 0.24
C ARG A 37 -28.76 1.02 -1.20
N ALA A 38 -29.69 1.01 -2.17
CA ALA A 38 -29.39 0.78 -3.56
C ALA A 38 -28.46 1.87 -4.14
N ALA A 39 -28.68 3.14 -3.76
CA ALA A 39 -27.82 4.24 -4.16
C ALA A 39 -26.40 4.09 -3.62
N ILE A 40 -26.21 3.65 -2.35
CA ILE A 40 -24.90 3.35 -1.80
C ILE A 40 -24.21 2.24 -2.59
N HIS A 41 -24.93 1.14 -2.83
CA HIS A 41 -24.37 0.01 -3.56
C HIS A 41 -23.90 0.42 -4.97
N GLN A 42 -24.71 1.14 -5.73
CA GLN A 42 -24.35 1.62 -7.06
C GLN A 42 -23.14 2.54 -7.06
N ARG A 43 -23.06 3.46 -6.07
CA ARG A 43 -21.92 4.39 -5.94
C ARG A 43 -20.63 3.70 -5.58
N VAL A 44 -20.67 2.78 -4.63
CA VAL A 44 -19.48 1.98 -4.24
C VAL A 44 -19.01 1.14 -5.42
N GLN A 45 -19.94 0.46 -6.13
CA GLN A 45 -19.61 -0.31 -7.33
C GLN A 45 -18.95 0.57 -8.41
N ARG A 46 -19.53 1.73 -8.69
CA ARG A 46 -18.96 2.70 -9.63
C ARG A 46 -17.56 3.15 -9.21
N MET A 47 -17.36 3.48 -7.93
CA MET A 47 -16.04 3.89 -7.43
C MET A 47 -14.99 2.76 -7.52
N MET A 48 -15.40 1.50 -7.41
CA MET A 48 -14.53 0.35 -7.67
C MET A 48 -14.16 0.24 -9.16
N GLU A 49 -15.14 0.37 -10.06
CA GLU A 49 -14.93 0.34 -11.52
C GLU A 49 -14.02 1.49 -11.99
N MET A 50 -14.12 2.66 -11.35
CA MET A 50 -13.26 3.81 -11.59
C MET A 50 -11.87 3.72 -10.92
N ASN A 51 -11.56 2.63 -10.23
CA ASN A 51 -10.34 2.46 -9.43
C ASN A 51 -10.13 3.54 -8.34
N VAL A 52 -11.21 4.15 -7.84
CA VAL A 52 -11.18 5.03 -6.66
C VAL A 52 -11.08 4.19 -5.39
N ILE A 53 -11.80 3.07 -5.36
CA ILE A 53 -11.69 2.04 -4.33
C ILE A 53 -10.91 0.88 -4.94
N LEU A 54 -9.72 0.65 -4.44
CA LEU A 54 -8.83 -0.41 -4.93
C LEU A 54 -9.14 -1.78 -4.30
N GLY A 55 -9.82 -1.78 -3.16
CA GLY A 55 -10.18 -2.98 -2.43
C GLY A 55 -10.45 -2.70 -0.95
N SER A 56 -10.71 -3.76 -0.21
CA SER A 56 -10.85 -3.73 1.24
C SER A 56 -10.25 -5.00 1.86
N GLY A 57 -9.78 -4.89 3.10
CA GLY A 57 -9.18 -6.02 3.80
C GLY A 57 -9.01 -5.76 5.29
N TYR A 58 -8.52 -6.77 6.01
CA TYR A 58 -8.14 -6.61 7.41
C TYR A 58 -6.75 -6.02 7.53
N HIS A 59 -6.56 -5.10 8.46
CA HIS A 59 -5.26 -4.65 8.88
C HIS A 59 -4.67 -5.66 9.87
N ILE A 60 -3.53 -6.22 9.52
CA ILE A 60 -2.87 -7.25 10.33
C ILE A 60 -1.71 -6.63 11.10
N ASN A 61 -1.59 -6.98 12.38
CA ASN A 61 -0.43 -6.56 13.18
C ASN A 61 0.73 -7.54 12.96
N PRO A 62 1.77 -7.16 12.22
CA PRO A 62 2.88 -8.06 11.89
C PRO A 62 3.65 -8.52 13.12
N LYS A 63 3.74 -7.70 14.17
CA LYS A 63 4.46 -8.06 15.40
C LYS A 63 3.87 -9.28 16.11
N ILE A 64 2.54 -9.41 16.12
CA ILE A 64 1.85 -10.56 16.73
C ILE A 64 2.13 -11.85 15.95
N LEU A 65 2.46 -11.72 14.66
CA LEU A 65 2.86 -12.85 13.81
C LEU A 65 4.38 -13.09 13.82
N GLY A 66 5.13 -12.45 14.72
CA GLY A 66 6.56 -12.62 14.87
C GLY A 66 7.45 -11.80 13.92
N TYR A 67 6.88 -10.86 13.17
CA TYR A 67 7.63 -9.92 12.34
C TYR A 67 7.89 -8.62 13.11
N GLU A 68 8.97 -8.60 13.87
CA GLU A 68 9.25 -7.52 14.82
C GLU A 68 9.95 -6.32 14.20
N THR A 69 10.65 -6.52 13.07
CA THR A 69 11.48 -5.50 12.44
C THR A 69 10.84 -5.02 11.14
N CYS A 70 10.39 -3.77 11.12
CA CYS A 70 9.96 -3.07 9.92
C CYS A 70 11.12 -2.25 9.35
N THR A 71 11.40 -2.39 8.06
CA THR A 71 12.48 -1.65 7.40
C THR A 71 12.04 -0.99 6.12
N TYR A 72 12.62 0.16 5.86
CA TYR A 72 12.60 0.84 4.56
C TYR A 72 13.98 0.73 3.96
N ILE A 73 14.08 0.25 2.73
CA ILE A 73 15.36 0.03 2.06
C ILE A 73 15.38 0.83 0.77
N GLY A 74 16.30 1.80 0.70
CA GLY A 74 16.66 2.47 -0.55
C GLY A 74 17.54 1.55 -1.38
N VAL A 75 17.17 1.31 -2.63
CA VAL A 75 17.88 0.44 -3.57
C VAL A 75 18.35 1.26 -4.76
N LYS A 76 19.64 1.20 -5.03
CA LYS A 76 20.22 1.73 -6.28
C LYS A 76 20.37 0.63 -7.30
N LEU A 77 19.93 0.90 -8.51
CA LEU A 77 20.14 0.03 -9.66
C LEU A 77 21.26 0.58 -10.55
N GLU A 78 21.96 -0.31 -11.22
CA GLU A 78 22.98 0.05 -12.21
C GLU A 78 22.42 1.02 -13.27
N ARG A 79 21.19 0.77 -13.72
CA ARG A 79 20.43 1.64 -14.63
C ARG A 79 18.96 1.64 -14.21
N SER A 80 18.33 2.80 -14.22
CA SER A 80 16.91 2.94 -13.84
C SER A 80 15.98 2.07 -14.69
N ALA A 81 16.33 1.79 -15.95
CA ALA A 81 15.57 0.90 -16.84
C ALA A 81 15.49 -0.56 -16.33
N MET A 82 16.39 -0.96 -15.43
CA MET A 82 16.37 -2.31 -14.83
C MET A 82 15.24 -2.48 -13.79
N TYR A 83 14.54 -1.41 -13.42
CA TYR A 83 13.42 -1.48 -12.51
C TYR A 83 12.40 -2.56 -12.91
N GLU A 84 12.00 -2.59 -14.17
CA GLU A 84 11.01 -3.54 -14.70
C GLU A 84 11.46 -5.02 -14.62
N SER A 85 12.76 -5.27 -14.62
CA SER A 85 13.31 -6.63 -14.45
C SER A 85 13.55 -7.00 -12.99
N VAL A 86 13.80 -6.01 -12.13
CA VAL A 86 14.06 -6.22 -10.69
C VAL A 86 12.77 -6.45 -9.90
N VAL A 87 11.68 -5.74 -10.24
CA VAL A 87 10.41 -5.84 -9.53
C VAL A 87 9.90 -7.29 -9.46
N PRO A 88 9.83 -8.08 -10.54
CA PRO A 88 9.38 -9.47 -10.46
C PRO A 88 10.27 -10.36 -9.56
N GLU A 89 11.56 -10.07 -9.44
CA GLU A 89 12.44 -10.80 -8.53
C GLU A 89 12.17 -10.42 -7.07
N PHE A 90 11.90 -9.14 -6.79
CA PHE A 90 11.53 -8.68 -5.45
C PHE A 90 10.14 -9.18 -5.02
N GLU A 91 9.19 -9.31 -5.94
CA GLU A 91 7.87 -9.89 -5.67
C GLU A 91 7.91 -11.34 -5.16
N LYS A 92 8.98 -12.07 -5.49
CA LYS A 92 9.20 -13.43 -4.97
C LYS A 92 9.62 -13.45 -3.48
N ILE A 93 10.04 -12.30 -2.95
CA ILE A 93 10.44 -12.15 -1.54
C ILE A 93 9.20 -11.71 -0.76
N THR A 94 8.53 -12.67 -0.14
CA THR A 94 7.22 -12.47 0.51
C THR A 94 7.24 -11.47 1.68
N GLU A 95 8.40 -11.22 2.25
CA GLU A 95 8.62 -10.24 3.30
C GLU A 95 8.56 -8.79 2.79
N ILE A 96 8.75 -8.56 1.49
CA ILE A 96 8.58 -7.24 0.87
C ILE A 96 7.08 -6.97 0.71
N VAL A 97 6.62 -5.88 1.28
CA VAL A 97 5.19 -5.50 1.29
C VAL A 97 4.88 -4.27 0.45
N GLU A 98 5.89 -3.47 0.12
CA GLU A 98 5.75 -2.30 -0.76
C GLU A 98 7.00 -2.16 -1.63
N ILE A 99 6.80 -1.80 -2.90
CA ILE A 99 7.86 -1.46 -3.85
C ILE A 99 7.44 -0.17 -4.54
N ASN A 100 8.29 0.84 -4.49
CA ASN A 100 8.04 2.13 -5.12
C ASN A 100 9.23 2.53 -6.00
N PHE A 101 8.96 2.93 -7.24
CA PHE A 101 9.94 3.63 -8.09
C PHE A 101 10.03 5.08 -7.63
N THR A 102 11.22 5.57 -7.35
CA THR A 102 11.39 6.88 -6.70
C THR A 102 12.32 7.80 -7.47
N THR A 103 12.13 9.10 -7.28
CA THR A 103 13.12 10.11 -7.63
C THR A 103 14.13 10.27 -6.48
N GLY A 104 15.29 10.85 -6.76
CA GLY A 104 16.30 11.13 -5.75
C GLY A 104 17.46 10.11 -5.76
N PRO A 105 18.09 9.88 -4.60
CA PRO A 105 19.34 9.10 -4.55
C PRO A 105 19.15 7.60 -4.77
N TYR A 106 17.93 7.08 -4.60
CA TYR A 106 17.61 5.67 -4.82
C TYR A 106 16.71 5.51 -6.04
N THR A 107 16.92 4.43 -6.81
CA THR A 107 16.05 4.09 -7.94
C THR A 107 14.71 3.60 -7.44
N MET A 108 14.70 2.88 -6.32
CA MET A 108 13.50 2.36 -5.70
C MET A 108 13.58 2.36 -4.18
N MET A 109 12.44 2.44 -3.56
CA MET A 109 12.26 2.30 -2.13
C MET A 109 11.36 1.10 -1.87
N ILE A 110 11.80 0.17 -1.04
CA ILE A 110 11.00 -0.98 -0.63
C ILE A 110 10.74 -0.95 0.87
N LYS A 111 9.63 -1.54 1.27
CA LYS A 111 9.30 -1.79 2.67
C LYS A 111 9.20 -3.27 2.89
N LEU A 112 9.84 -3.77 3.92
CA LEU A 112 9.74 -5.18 4.31
C LEU A 112 9.61 -5.36 5.82
N TYR A 113 9.14 -6.53 6.20
CA TYR A 113 9.09 -6.99 7.58
C TYR A 113 9.99 -8.21 7.76
N ALA A 114 10.90 -8.14 8.72
CA ALA A 114 11.74 -9.28 9.13
C ALA A 114 11.37 -9.71 10.55
N ARG A 115 11.64 -10.97 10.88
CA ARG A 115 11.38 -11.51 12.23
C ARG A 115 12.31 -10.90 13.26
N ASN A 116 13.57 -10.71 12.89
CA ASN A 116 14.63 -10.16 13.71
C ASN A 116 15.77 -9.66 12.81
N ASN A 117 16.87 -9.18 13.42
CA ASN A 117 18.01 -8.66 12.68
C ASN A 117 18.77 -9.74 11.88
N GLU A 118 18.80 -10.98 12.37
CA GLU A 118 19.43 -12.09 11.63
C GLU A 118 18.66 -12.39 10.35
N HIS A 119 17.34 -12.52 10.45
CA HIS A 119 16.47 -12.69 9.27
C HIS A 119 16.57 -11.50 8.31
N LEU A 120 16.66 -10.26 8.82
CA LEU A 120 16.88 -9.08 7.98
C LEU A 120 18.19 -9.18 7.19
N MET A 121 19.26 -9.62 7.84
CA MET A 121 20.57 -9.81 7.19
C MET A 121 20.53 -10.89 6.11
N GLU A 122 19.81 -12.01 6.35
CA GLU A 122 19.57 -13.05 5.36
C GLU A 122 18.81 -12.53 4.14
N LEU A 123 17.77 -11.71 4.35
CA LEU A 123 17.00 -11.11 3.27
C LEU A 123 17.85 -10.13 2.45
N LEU A 124 18.64 -9.29 3.11
CA LEU A 124 19.51 -8.32 2.43
C LEU A 124 20.60 -9.01 1.62
N ASN A 125 21.43 -9.82 2.28
CA ASN A 125 22.61 -10.39 1.68
C ASN A 125 22.30 -11.60 0.79
N GLY A 126 21.30 -12.40 1.18
CA GLY A 126 20.96 -13.65 0.50
C GLY A 126 19.93 -13.53 -0.62
N LYS A 127 19.12 -12.47 -0.61
CA LYS A 127 18.05 -12.29 -1.60
C LYS A 127 18.15 -10.94 -2.33
N ILE A 128 18.00 -9.82 -1.62
CA ILE A 128 17.84 -8.49 -2.23
C ILE A 128 19.11 -8.08 -3.01
N GLN A 129 20.28 -8.17 -2.38
CA GLN A 129 21.55 -7.79 -2.99
C GLN A 129 22.05 -8.79 -4.05
N GLN A 130 21.42 -9.96 -4.16
CA GLN A 130 21.75 -10.95 -5.18
C GLN A 130 20.98 -10.74 -6.49
N VAL A 131 19.98 -9.86 -6.50
CA VAL A 131 19.21 -9.58 -7.71
C VAL A 131 20.09 -8.78 -8.68
N GLU A 132 20.17 -9.27 -9.93
CA GLU A 132 20.94 -8.63 -10.99
C GLU A 132 20.47 -7.18 -11.20
N GLY A 133 21.42 -6.25 -11.23
CA GLY A 133 21.16 -4.82 -11.38
C GLY A 133 21.11 -4.05 -10.06
N VAL A 134 21.01 -4.71 -8.92
CA VAL A 134 21.14 -4.06 -7.61
C VAL A 134 22.62 -3.78 -7.33
N THR A 135 22.96 -2.51 -7.13
CA THR A 135 24.35 -2.07 -6.89
C THR A 135 24.60 -1.68 -5.44
N GLU A 136 23.61 -1.08 -4.78
CA GLU A 136 23.75 -0.57 -3.41
C GLU A 136 22.39 -0.59 -2.71
N THR A 137 22.41 -0.88 -1.43
CA THR A 137 21.23 -0.79 -0.56
C THR A 137 21.53 0.02 0.69
N GLU A 138 20.59 0.86 1.10
CA GLU A 138 20.62 1.54 2.39
C GLU A 138 19.38 1.15 3.20
N THR A 139 19.60 0.62 4.40
CA THR A 139 18.54 0.06 5.24
C THR A 139 18.23 1.00 6.39
N LEU A 140 16.97 1.41 6.50
CA LEU A 140 16.42 2.22 7.57
C LEU A 140 15.46 1.38 8.40
N ILE A 141 15.82 1.09 9.65
CA ILE A 141 14.93 0.37 10.56
C ILE A 141 13.93 1.35 11.15
N SER A 142 12.63 1.06 10.97
CA SER A 142 11.55 1.82 11.58
C SER A 142 11.45 1.45 13.08
N LEU A 143 11.79 2.37 13.93
CA LEU A 143 11.73 2.16 15.38
C LEU A 143 10.27 2.17 15.88
N ARG A 144 9.39 2.95 15.25
CA ARG A 144 7.97 3.05 15.60
C ARG A 144 7.17 3.64 14.44
N GLU A 145 6.08 2.98 14.06
CA GLU A 145 5.04 3.59 13.25
C GLU A 145 4.15 4.46 14.15
N SER A 146 4.18 5.78 13.95
CA SER A 146 3.43 6.73 14.79
C SER A 146 2.07 7.07 14.19
N LEU A 147 1.92 6.97 12.87
CA LEU A 147 0.69 7.26 12.16
C LEU A 147 0.62 6.45 10.87
N LYS A 148 -0.53 5.81 10.65
CA LYS A 148 -0.94 5.24 9.37
C LYS A 148 -2.44 5.53 9.20
N ARG A 149 -2.81 6.19 8.14
CA ARG A 149 -4.20 6.52 7.83
C ARG A 149 -4.38 6.74 6.33
N GLU A 150 -5.63 6.70 5.88
CA GLU A 150 -5.98 7.06 4.53
C GLU A 150 -5.81 8.56 4.26
N ILE A 151 -5.74 8.93 2.98
CA ILE A 151 -5.76 10.33 2.55
C ILE A 151 -7.07 11.01 2.97
N PRO A 152 -7.10 12.34 3.12
CA PRO A 152 -8.35 13.06 3.41
C PRO A 152 -9.29 13.02 2.21
N PHE A 153 -10.58 12.75 2.45
CA PHE A 153 -11.63 12.73 1.41
C PHE A 153 -12.36 14.07 1.28
N SER A 154 -12.16 14.99 2.23
CA SER A 154 -12.68 16.38 2.13
C SER A 154 -11.89 17.19 1.13
N LEU A 155 -12.60 18.07 0.39
CA LEU A 155 -11.99 19.15 -0.39
C LEU A 155 -11.67 20.29 0.54
#